data_c6036ae8a646442f5b49a78600def32b
#
_entry.id   c6036ae8a646442f5b49a78600def32b
#
_cell.length_a   1.000
_cell.length_b   1.000
_cell.length_c   1.000
_cell.angle_alpha   90.00
_cell.angle_beta   90.00
_cell.angle_gamma   90.00
#
_symmetry.space_group_name_H-M   'P 1'
#
loop_
_entity.id
_entity.type
_entity.pdbx_description
1 polymer ?
#
loop_
_entity_poly.entity_id
_entity_poly.type
_entity_poly.pdbx_seq_one_letter_code
_entity_poly.pdbx_strand_id
1 'polypeptide(L)'
;MKALKFTLKGKTAFLKVPEVNEYCYFTYGNIHKPVLLGMFGAILGYSGYNRQKQSEDYPEYYTKLHGLKISIVPESKHGYFYKKIQSFNNSVGYASGEQGGNLIVNEQWLENPCWTIYVQREDEEALKLAKMMRERKCVYMPYLGTNDHPAAIEDVQEIQLEKIDAEGLQIQSLALSEKLQFDLEEMSFKYEEYLPLSLDKITNCYQIKKFILTDAPLEEADTEIYTDGEKNLVFY
;
A
#
# COMPACT_ATOMS: atom_id res chain seq x y z
N MET A 1 -14.63 -15.10 7.05
CA MET A 1 -13.42 -14.42 7.55
C MET A 1 -13.81 -13.06 8.11
N LYS A 2 -13.33 -12.67 9.29
CA LYS A 2 -13.56 -11.31 9.83
C LYS A 2 -12.51 -10.36 9.28
N ALA A 3 -12.89 -9.15 8.91
CA ALA A 3 -11.97 -8.14 8.38
C ALA A 3 -12.26 -6.74 8.93
N LEU A 4 -11.20 -5.93 9.00
CA LEU A 4 -11.27 -4.49 9.15
C LEU A 4 -11.28 -3.89 7.75
N LYS A 5 -12.30 -3.09 7.42
CA LYS A 5 -12.45 -2.36 6.16
C LYS A 5 -12.36 -0.86 6.44
N PHE A 6 -11.63 -0.12 5.62
CA PHE A 6 -11.56 1.34 5.71
C PHE A 6 -11.16 1.97 4.40
N THR A 7 -11.49 3.24 4.24
CA THR A 7 -11.03 4.09 3.14
C THR A 7 -9.73 4.78 3.54
N LEU A 8 -8.69 4.64 2.73
CA LEU A 8 -7.40 5.32 2.85
C LEU A 8 -7.24 6.27 1.68
N LYS A 9 -7.04 7.56 1.95
CA LYS A 9 -6.90 8.57 0.89
C LYS A 9 -6.00 9.74 1.30
N GLY A 10 -5.60 10.54 0.31
CA GLY A 10 -4.86 11.79 0.52
C GLY A 10 -4.98 12.71 -0.68
N LYS A 11 -4.57 13.97 -0.53
CA LYS A 11 -4.45 14.88 -1.68
C LYS A 11 -3.33 14.44 -2.61
N THR A 12 -2.24 13.97 -2.03
CA THR A 12 -1.08 13.45 -2.75
C THR A 12 -0.50 12.26 -1.99
N ALA A 13 0.31 11.44 -2.68
CA ALA A 13 1.15 10.42 -2.07
C ALA A 13 2.49 10.34 -2.79
N PHE A 14 3.54 10.01 -2.03
CA PHE A 14 4.87 9.73 -2.59
C PHE A 14 5.38 8.39 -2.07
N LEU A 15 5.05 7.34 -2.80
CA LEU A 15 5.43 5.95 -2.51
C LEU A 15 6.75 5.66 -3.24
N LYS A 16 7.83 6.25 -2.75
CA LYS A 16 9.12 6.32 -3.44
C LYS A 16 9.61 4.95 -3.88
N VAL A 17 9.91 4.84 -5.18
CA VAL A 17 10.68 3.74 -5.75
C VAL A 17 12.13 3.90 -5.29
N PRO A 18 12.75 2.86 -4.66
CA PRO A 18 14.06 3.01 -4.01
C PRO A 18 15.24 3.14 -4.98
N GLU A 19 15.02 2.94 -6.28
CA GLU A 19 16.04 3.07 -7.30
C GLU A 19 16.58 4.51 -7.38
N VAL A 20 17.89 4.63 -7.53
CA VAL A 20 18.56 5.92 -7.64
C VAL A 20 18.29 6.53 -9.01
N ASN A 21 17.75 7.76 -9.04
CA ASN A 21 17.58 8.53 -10.24
C ASN A 21 18.12 9.96 -10.04
N GLU A 22 18.98 10.42 -10.91
CA GLU A 22 19.59 11.75 -10.80
C GLU A 22 18.60 12.90 -11.07
N TYR A 23 17.56 12.64 -11.87
CA TYR A 23 16.69 13.71 -12.38
C TYR A 23 15.34 13.79 -11.69
N CYS A 24 14.77 12.67 -11.28
CA CYS A 24 13.46 12.63 -10.68
C CYS A 24 13.28 11.36 -9.85
N TYR A 25 12.75 11.49 -8.64
CA TYR A 25 12.34 10.35 -7.84
C TYR A 25 10.93 9.90 -8.23
N PHE A 26 10.80 8.64 -8.63
CA PHE A 26 9.52 8.07 -9.04
C PHE A 26 8.74 7.50 -7.87
N THR A 27 7.40 7.45 -8.04
CA THR A 27 6.47 6.81 -7.12
C THR A 27 5.90 5.53 -7.70
N TYR A 28 5.65 4.52 -6.86
CA TYR A 28 4.75 3.44 -7.23
C TYR A 28 3.35 4.00 -7.55
N GLY A 29 2.63 3.32 -8.44
CA GLY A 29 1.29 3.72 -8.89
C GLY A 29 0.20 3.39 -7.89
N ASN A 30 0.45 2.42 -7.01
CA ASN A 30 -0.47 2.03 -5.94
C ASN A 30 0.26 1.86 -4.61
N ILE A 31 -0.51 1.97 -3.52
CA ILE A 31 0.00 1.63 -2.19
C ILE A 31 0.27 0.12 -2.13
N HIS A 32 1.28 -0.26 -1.38
CA HIS A 32 1.71 -1.65 -1.27
C HIS A 32 1.86 -2.10 0.19
N LYS A 33 1.87 -3.40 0.41
CA LYS A 33 1.84 -4.00 1.75
C LYS A 33 2.90 -3.43 2.71
N PRO A 34 4.22 -3.34 2.39
CA PRO A 34 5.21 -2.79 3.32
C PRO A 34 4.93 -1.35 3.78
N VAL A 35 4.40 -0.48 2.91
CA VAL A 35 4.01 0.90 3.31
C VAL A 35 2.81 0.86 4.26
N LEU A 36 1.80 0.03 3.98
CA LEU A 36 0.66 -0.15 4.89
C LEU A 36 1.11 -0.66 6.26
N LEU A 37 2.00 -1.66 6.30
CA LEU A 37 2.54 -2.17 7.57
C LEU A 37 3.30 -1.09 8.33
N GLY A 38 4.08 -0.25 7.65
CA GLY A 38 4.75 0.91 8.25
C GLY A 38 3.77 1.91 8.84
N MET A 39 2.69 2.22 8.11
CA MET A 39 1.62 3.10 8.59
C MET A 39 0.87 2.49 9.78
N PHE A 40 0.57 1.20 9.77
CA PHE A 40 -0.03 0.50 10.91
C PHE A 40 0.89 0.49 12.13
N GLY A 41 2.20 0.30 11.91
CA GLY A 41 3.21 0.44 12.94
C GLY A 41 3.22 1.83 13.58
N ALA A 42 3.08 2.88 12.77
CA ALA A 42 2.97 4.25 13.28
C ALA A 42 1.69 4.47 14.11
N ILE A 43 0.55 3.95 13.66
CA ILE A 43 -0.71 4.00 14.42
C ILE A 43 -0.56 3.29 15.77
N LEU A 44 0.07 2.13 15.80
CA LEU A 44 0.27 1.30 17.00
C LEU A 44 1.46 1.76 17.87
N GLY A 45 2.33 2.64 17.36
CA GLY A 45 3.50 3.15 18.09
C GLY A 45 4.73 2.24 18.04
N TYR A 46 4.81 1.32 17.06
CA TYR A 46 5.96 0.44 16.89
C TYR A 46 7.14 1.15 16.23
N SER A 47 8.34 0.76 16.65
CA SER A 47 9.59 1.36 16.17
C SER A 47 9.89 1.01 14.71
N GLY A 48 10.47 1.97 13.99
CA GLY A 48 10.99 1.79 12.64
C GLY A 48 12.50 1.47 12.60
N TYR A 49 13.08 1.57 11.42
CA TYR A 49 14.50 1.26 11.14
C TYR A 49 15.49 1.99 12.04
N ASN A 50 15.21 3.23 12.42
CA ASN A 50 16.10 4.05 13.24
C ASN A 50 16.33 3.53 14.67
N ARG A 51 15.54 2.56 15.11
CA ARG A 51 15.66 1.89 16.41
C ARG A 51 15.94 0.39 16.29
N GLN A 52 16.07 -0.13 15.08
CA GLN A 52 16.42 -1.54 14.85
C GLN A 52 17.85 -1.81 15.33
N LYS A 53 18.03 -2.87 16.13
CA LYS A 53 19.33 -3.33 16.57
C LYS A 53 19.96 -4.23 15.52
N GLN A 54 21.30 -4.30 15.49
CA GLN A 54 22.03 -5.18 14.58
C GLN A 54 21.72 -6.69 14.74
N SER A 55 21.18 -7.08 15.91
CA SER A 55 20.77 -8.46 16.19
C SER A 55 19.35 -8.79 15.73
N GLU A 56 18.61 -7.82 15.21
CA GLU A 56 17.22 -7.97 14.79
C GLU A 56 17.15 -8.07 13.26
N ASP A 57 16.45 -9.10 12.76
CA ASP A 57 16.27 -9.31 11.32
C ASP A 57 15.46 -8.20 10.67
N TYR A 58 14.45 -7.68 11.39
CA TYR A 58 13.53 -6.66 10.91
C TYR A 58 13.27 -5.57 11.95
N PRO A 59 12.85 -4.37 11.56
CA PRO A 59 12.34 -3.38 12.50
C PRO A 59 11.08 -3.89 13.21
N GLU A 60 10.83 -3.40 14.41
CA GLU A 60 9.75 -3.89 15.29
C GLU A 60 8.39 -3.94 14.59
N TYR A 61 8.00 -2.87 13.88
CA TYR A 61 6.72 -2.83 13.19
C TYR A 61 6.56 -4.00 12.22
N TYR A 62 7.62 -4.31 11.46
CA TYR A 62 7.56 -5.36 10.47
C TYR A 62 7.54 -6.75 11.11
N THR A 63 8.37 -6.96 12.15
CA THR A 63 8.38 -8.20 12.93
C THR A 63 6.97 -8.55 13.45
N LYS A 64 6.22 -7.55 13.92
CA LYS A 64 4.88 -7.76 14.48
C LYS A 64 3.78 -7.87 13.43
N LEU A 65 3.91 -7.16 12.31
CA LEU A 65 2.79 -6.96 11.38
C LEU A 65 2.93 -7.67 10.03
N HIS A 66 4.09 -8.25 9.69
CA HIS A 66 4.31 -8.84 8.35
C HIS A 66 3.37 -9.99 8.02
N GLY A 67 2.88 -10.71 9.05
CA GLY A 67 1.90 -11.80 8.91
C GLY A 67 0.47 -11.34 8.60
N LEU A 68 0.16 -10.04 8.74
CA LEU A 68 -1.17 -9.53 8.40
C LEU A 68 -1.48 -9.79 6.93
N LYS A 69 -2.65 -10.36 6.67
CA LYS A 69 -3.18 -10.51 5.33
C LYS A 69 -4.00 -9.29 4.97
N ILE A 70 -3.69 -8.69 3.82
CA ILE A 70 -4.24 -7.42 3.38
C ILE A 70 -4.79 -7.59 1.98
N SER A 71 -5.89 -6.91 1.68
CA SER A 71 -6.42 -6.73 0.34
C SER A 71 -6.53 -5.24 0.05
N ILE A 72 -6.13 -4.83 -1.14
CA ILE A 72 -6.06 -3.43 -1.56
C ILE A 72 -6.93 -3.25 -2.81
N VAL A 73 -7.93 -2.38 -2.71
CA VAL A 73 -8.81 -2.01 -3.82
C VAL A 73 -8.55 -0.56 -4.21
N PRO A 74 -7.94 -0.27 -5.36
CA PRO A 74 -7.84 1.11 -5.86
C PRO A 74 -9.22 1.66 -6.22
N GLU A 75 -9.59 2.78 -5.64
CA GLU A 75 -10.85 3.49 -5.93
C GLU A 75 -10.65 4.49 -7.08
N SER A 76 -10.17 3.99 -8.20
CA SER A 76 -9.93 4.75 -9.40
C SER A 76 -10.33 3.95 -10.63
N LYS A 77 -10.64 4.66 -11.72
CA LYS A 77 -10.91 4.00 -12.97
C LYS A 77 -9.68 3.20 -13.42
N HIS A 78 -9.83 1.90 -13.62
CA HIS A 78 -8.79 0.99 -14.10
C HIS A 78 -7.56 0.84 -13.16
N GLY A 79 -7.69 1.13 -11.86
CA GLY A 79 -6.60 1.01 -10.90
C GLY A 79 -5.48 2.07 -11.03
N TYR A 80 -5.69 3.09 -11.84
CA TYR A 80 -4.69 4.11 -12.17
C TYR A 80 -4.99 5.44 -11.48
N PHE A 81 -3.98 6.01 -10.80
CA PHE A 81 -4.01 7.38 -10.26
C PHE A 81 -3.13 8.30 -11.12
N TYR A 82 -3.60 9.53 -11.34
CA TYR A 82 -2.81 10.53 -12.03
C TYR A 82 -1.54 10.86 -11.25
N LYS A 83 -0.48 11.17 -12.00
CA LYS A 83 0.81 11.52 -11.45
C LYS A 83 1.22 12.90 -11.89
N LYS A 84 1.84 13.68 -11.00
CA LYS A 84 2.46 14.96 -11.33
C LYS A 84 3.92 14.98 -10.92
N ILE A 85 4.72 15.80 -11.59
CA ILE A 85 6.08 16.14 -11.15
C ILE A 85 6.00 17.39 -10.29
N GLN A 86 6.53 17.27 -9.07
CA GLN A 86 6.69 18.38 -8.14
C GLN A 86 8.17 18.72 -8.03
N SER A 87 8.51 19.98 -8.37
CA SER A 87 9.87 20.51 -8.22
C SER A 87 9.91 21.44 -7.02
N PHE A 88 10.92 21.29 -6.18
CA PHE A 88 11.14 22.16 -5.04
C PHE A 88 12.62 22.31 -4.73
N ASN A 89 12.98 23.42 -4.08
CA ASN A 89 14.33 23.67 -3.62
C ASN A 89 14.48 23.09 -2.20
N ASN A 90 15.37 22.09 -2.05
CA ASN A 90 15.69 21.47 -0.76
C ASN A 90 17.04 21.97 -0.20
N SER A 91 17.48 23.17 -0.57
CA SER A 91 18.71 23.77 -0.07
C SER A 91 18.51 24.36 1.32
N VAL A 92 19.54 24.25 2.16
CA VAL A 92 19.57 25.00 3.43
C VAL A 92 19.81 26.49 3.17
N GLY A 93 19.24 27.37 4.01
CA GLY A 93 19.19 28.81 3.76
C GLY A 93 20.53 29.49 3.47
N TYR A 94 21.59 29.09 4.16
CA TYR A 94 22.93 29.65 3.94
C TYR A 94 23.56 29.16 2.62
N ALA A 95 23.29 27.92 2.20
CA ALA A 95 23.82 27.37 0.96
C ALA A 95 23.12 27.97 -0.27
N SER A 96 21.88 28.41 -0.17
CA SER A 96 21.13 29.00 -1.30
C SER A 96 21.70 30.32 -1.79
N GLY A 97 22.53 30.99 -1.00
CA GLY A 97 23.25 32.21 -1.40
C GLY A 97 24.58 31.96 -2.11
N GLU A 98 25.07 30.73 -2.19
CA GLU A 98 26.32 30.36 -2.81
C GLU A 98 26.11 29.84 -4.25
N GLN A 99 27.10 30.07 -5.12
CA GLN A 99 27.05 29.57 -6.49
C GLN A 99 27.03 28.03 -6.49
N GLY A 100 25.98 27.41 -7.07
CA GLY A 100 25.78 25.97 -7.06
C GLY A 100 25.22 25.38 -5.77
N GLY A 101 24.87 26.22 -4.78
CA GLY A 101 24.33 25.79 -3.48
C GLY A 101 22.84 25.40 -3.51
N ASN A 102 22.16 25.53 -4.65
CA ASN A 102 20.76 25.15 -4.77
C ASN A 102 20.60 23.66 -5.09
N LEU A 103 19.85 22.96 -4.24
CA LEU A 103 19.45 21.58 -4.48
C LEU A 103 18.01 21.54 -4.96
N ILE A 104 17.82 21.43 -6.28
CA ILE A 104 16.49 21.24 -6.87
C ILE A 104 16.17 19.75 -6.87
N VAL A 105 15.05 19.38 -6.25
CA VAL A 105 14.55 18.02 -6.19
C VAL A 105 13.28 17.94 -7.01
N ASN A 106 13.19 16.90 -7.85
CA ASN A 106 11.99 16.55 -8.60
C ASN A 106 11.45 15.24 -8.07
N GLU A 107 10.18 15.21 -7.72
CA GLU A 107 9.47 14.03 -7.26
C GLU A 107 8.19 13.83 -8.06
N GLN A 108 7.90 12.59 -8.38
CA GLN A 108 6.63 12.20 -8.98
C GLN A 108 5.65 11.83 -7.87
N TRP A 109 4.54 12.55 -7.76
CA TRP A 109 3.51 12.32 -6.75
C TRP A 109 2.24 11.80 -7.37
N LEU A 110 1.52 10.91 -6.66
CA LEU A 110 0.15 10.54 -6.98
C LEU A 110 -0.77 11.71 -6.62
N GLU A 111 -1.80 11.95 -7.43
CA GLU A 111 -2.83 12.95 -7.19
C GLU A 111 -4.14 12.31 -6.76
N ASN A 112 -4.69 12.79 -5.64
CA ASN A 112 -5.95 12.33 -5.05
C ASN A 112 -6.08 10.79 -4.97
N PRO A 113 -5.05 10.07 -4.51
CA PRO A 113 -5.14 8.63 -4.38
C PRO A 113 -6.18 8.25 -3.32
N CYS A 114 -6.92 7.17 -3.62
CA CYS A 114 -7.94 6.63 -2.74
C CYS A 114 -7.98 5.10 -2.88
N TRP A 115 -7.96 4.40 -1.76
CA TRP A 115 -8.05 2.94 -1.71
C TRP A 115 -9.05 2.51 -0.66
N THR A 116 -9.79 1.43 -0.92
CA THR A 116 -10.42 0.64 0.13
C THR A 116 -9.44 -0.45 0.57
N ILE A 117 -9.12 -0.47 1.83
CA ILE A 117 -8.19 -1.44 2.43
C ILE A 117 -8.98 -2.40 3.29
N TYR A 118 -8.65 -3.69 3.15
CA TYR A 118 -9.15 -4.76 4.00
C TYR A 118 -7.98 -5.43 4.70
N VAL A 119 -8.10 -5.62 6.02
CA VAL A 119 -7.12 -6.34 6.83
C VAL A 119 -7.83 -7.49 7.52
N GLN A 120 -7.35 -8.72 7.33
CA GLN A 120 -7.86 -9.87 8.06
C GLN A 120 -7.71 -9.65 9.57
N ARG A 121 -8.80 -9.87 10.34
CA ARG A 121 -8.86 -9.52 11.76
C ARG A 121 -8.99 -10.77 12.63
N GLU A 122 -7.97 -11.61 12.62
CA GLU A 122 -7.96 -12.87 13.38
C GLU A 122 -6.83 -12.94 14.39
N ASP A 123 -5.77 -12.17 14.20
CA ASP A 123 -4.64 -12.09 15.13
C ASP A 123 -4.71 -10.90 16.09
N GLU A 124 -3.86 -10.92 17.11
CA GLU A 124 -3.81 -9.92 18.18
C GLU A 124 -3.48 -8.52 17.66
N GLU A 125 -2.57 -8.42 16.70
CA GLU A 125 -2.11 -7.13 16.15
C GLU A 125 -3.21 -6.49 15.27
N ALA A 126 -3.92 -7.30 14.49
CA ALA A 126 -5.08 -6.84 13.74
C ALA A 126 -6.21 -6.36 14.65
N LEU A 127 -6.44 -7.02 15.79
CA LEU A 127 -7.42 -6.58 16.79
C LEU A 127 -7.03 -5.25 17.44
N LYS A 128 -5.75 -5.06 17.79
CA LYS A 128 -5.24 -3.79 18.33
C LYS A 128 -5.38 -2.66 17.30
N LEU A 129 -5.02 -2.93 16.05
CA LEU A 129 -5.15 -1.98 14.95
C LEU A 129 -6.62 -1.55 14.76
N ALA A 130 -7.53 -2.52 14.67
CA ALA A 130 -8.97 -2.27 14.53
C ALA A 130 -9.51 -1.39 15.66
N LYS A 131 -9.09 -1.65 16.92
CA LYS A 131 -9.47 -0.85 18.07
C LYS A 131 -8.97 0.59 17.94
N MET A 132 -7.68 0.80 17.66
CA MET A 132 -7.09 2.14 17.52
C MET A 132 -7.78 2.94 16.42
N MET A 133 -8.00 2.34 15.25
CA MET A 133 -8.62 3.00 14.11
C MET A 133 -10.08 3.35 14.37
N ARG A 134 -10.87 2.45 14.99
CA ARG A 134 -12.26 2.72 15.37
C ARG A 134 -12.37 3.85 16.41
N GLU A 135 -11.44 3.89 17.35
CA GLU A 135 -11.38 4.96 18.37
C GLU A 135 -10.76 6.27 17.79
N ARG A 136 -10.36 6.29 16.51
CA ARG A 136 -9.66 7.40 15.85
C ARG A 136 -8.41 7.85 16.60
N LYS A 137 -7.65 6.88 17.10
CA LYS A 137 -6.41 7.07 17.84
C LYS A 137 -5.21 6.62 17.01
N CYS A 138 -4.12 7.31 17.14
CA CYS A 138 -2.81 6.90 16.63
C CYS A 138 -1.72 7.42 17.56
N VAL A 139 -0.60 6.70 17.66
CA VAL A 139 0.59 7.18 18.39
C VAL A 139 1.33 8.20 17.54
N TYR A 140 1.49 7.91 16.24
CA TYR A 140 2.05 8.82 15.26
C TYR A 140 1.07 9.04 14.11
N MET A 141 1.01 10.26 13.61
CA MET A 141 0.14 10.62 12.48
C MET A 141 0.49 9.79 11.24
N PRO A 142 -0.49 9.10 10.63
CA PRO A 142 -0.25 8.34 9.40
C PRO A 142 -0.04 9.27 8.20
N TYR A 143 0.83 8.84 7.26
CA TYR A 143 1.11 9.54 6.02
C TYR A 143 1.34 8.55 4.86
N LEU A 144 1.23 9.04 3.63
CA LEU A 144 1.31 8.26 2.40
C LEU A 144 2.71 8.35 1.77
N GLY A 145 3.65 7.62 2.35
CA GLY A 145 5.05 7.53 1.92
C GLY A 145 5.97 8.48 2.68
N THR A 146 5.77 9.79 2.60
CA THR A 146 6.52 10.79 3.37
C THR A 146 5.58 11.69 4.17
N ASN A 147 6.10 12.39 5.17
CA ASN A 147 5.32 13.23 6.11
C ASN A 147 4.62 14.43 5.45
N ASP A 148 5.01 14.80 4.25
CA ASP A 148 4.37 15.88 3.46
C ASP A 148 3.02 15.46 2.86
N HIS A 149 2.69 14.17 2.95
CA HIS A 149 1.48 13.57 2.39
C HIS A 149 0.60 12.96 3.49
N PRO A 150 -0.10 13.78 4.29
CA PRO A 150 -0.93 13.26 5.37
C PRO A 150 -2.02 12.32 4.84
N ALA A 151 -2.20 11.18 5.52
CA ALA A 151 -3.22 10.21 5.19
C ALA A 151 -4.53 10.52 5.92
N ALA A 152 -5.65 10.42 5.20
CA ALA A 152 -6.98 10.37 5.79
C ALA A 152 -7.47 8.91 5.82
N ILE A 153 -7.93 8.48 7.00
CA ILE A 153 -8.53 7.16 7.23
C ILE A 153 -9.99 7.39 7.60
N GLU A 154 -10.90 6.87 6.78
CA GLU A 154 -12.33 7.08 6.91
C GLU A 154 -13.10 5.76 6.81
N ASP A 155 -14.38 5.77 7.17
CA ASP A 155 -15.30 4.65 7.00
C ASP A 155 -14.81 3.33 7.63
N VAL A 156 -14.19 3.44 8.79
CA VAL A 156 -13.62 2.28 9.51
C VAL A 156 -14.74 1.37 10.00
N GLN A 157 -14.76 0.14 9.50
CA GLN A 157 -15.80 -0.86 9.78
C GLN A 157 -15.19 -2.22 10.06
N GLU A 158 -15.80 -2.97 10.94
CA GLU A 158 -15.55 -4.40 11.11
C GLU A 158 -16.63 -5.18 10.37
N ILE A 159 -16.23 -5.99 9.41
CA ILE A 159 -17.14 -6.71 8.52
C ILE A 159 -16.87 -8.22 8.54
N GLN A 160 -17.86 -8.97 8.07
CA GLN A 160 -17.74 -10.39 7.79
C GLN A 160 -17.61 -10.58 6.29
N LEU A 161 -16.58 -11.28 5.84
CA LEU A 161 -16.36 -11.69 4.45
C LEU A 161 -16.76 -13.15 4.28
N GLU A 162 -17.35 -13.45 3.14
CA GLU A 162 -17.68 -14.81 2.72
C GLU A 162 -16.63 -15.33 1.74
N LYS A 163 -16.24 -16.59 1.89
CA LYS A 163 -15.42 -17.28 0.90
C LYS A 163 -16.32 -17.72 -0.24
N ILE A 164 -15.90 -17.41 -1.46
CA ILE A 164 -16.67 -17.73 -2.67
C ILE A 164 -15.83 -18.50 -3.68
N ASP A 165 -16.53 -19.22 -4.56
CA ASP A 165 -16.01 -19.62 -5.85
C ASP A 165 -16.23 -18.44 -6.80
N ALA A 166 -15.14 -17.91 -7.35
CA ALA A 166 -15.18 -16.71 -8.17
C ALA A 166 -14.91 -16.98 -9.66
N GLU A 167 -14.98 -18.25 -10.12
CA GLU A 167 -14.89 -18.56 -11.55
C GLU A 167 -15.96 -17.77 -12.35
N GLY A 168 -15.53 -17.10 -13.40
CA GLY A 168 -16.37 -16.22 -14.22
C GLY A 168 -16.66 -14.84 -13.60
N LEU A 169 -16.20 -14.54 -12.39
CA LEU A 169 -16.40 -13.24 -11.74
C LEU A 169 -15.15 -12.35 -11.87
N GLN A 170 -15.36 -11.06 -11.71
CA GLN A 170 -14.26 -10.07 -11.66
C GLN A 170 -13.68 -9.98 -10.25
N ILE A 171 -12.37 -9.68 -10.16
CA ILE A 171 -11.66 -9.41 -8.91
C ILE A 171 -11.37 -7.91 -8.82
N GLN A 172 -11.87 -7.24 -7.79
CA GLN A 172 -11.74 -5.80 -7.62
C GLN A 172 -10.50 -5.37 -6.85
N SER A 173 -9.80 -6.30 -6.20
CA SER A 173 -8.54 -5.98 -5.51
C SER A 173 -7.31 -6.22 -6.39
N LEU A 174 -6.23 -5.49 -6.10
CA LEU A 174 -4.91 -5.86 -6.61
C LEU A 174 -4.59 -7.30 -6.17
N ALA A 175 -4.11 -8.12 -7.10
CA ALA A 175 -3.80 -9.52 -6.87
C ALA A 175 -2.43 -9.88 -7.43
N LEU A 176 -1.77 -10.89 -6.84
CA LEU A 176 -0.52 -11.43 -7.37
C LEU A 176 -0.79 -12.10 -8.73
N SER A 177 -0.15 -11.61 -9.78
CA SER A 177 -0.35 -12.09 -11.16
C SER A 177 -0.07 -13.58 -11.31
N GLU A 178 0.84 -14.13 -10.50
CA GLU A 178 1.20 -15.55 -10.49
C GLU A 178 0.14 -16.48 -9.85
N LYS A 179 -0.88 -15.90 -9.21
CA LYS A 179 -1.91 -16.62 -8.44
C LYS A 179 -3.26 -16.71 -9.13
N LEU A 180 -3.45 -15.97 -10.22
CA LEU A 180 -4.74 -15.86 -10.90
C LEU A 180 -4.56 -15.97 -12.41
N GLN A 181 -5.48 -16.65 -13.05
CA GLN A 181 -5.63 -16.71 -14.51
C GLN A 181 -6.97 -16.06 -14.88
N PHE A 182 -6.94 -15.23 -15.92
CA PHE A 182 -8.10 -14.45 -16.38
C PHE A 182 -8.36 -14.70 -17.85
N ASP A 183 -9.63 -14.71 -18.24
CA ASP A 183 -10.04 -14.65 -19.64
C ASP A 183 -9.77 -13.26 -20.21
N LEU A 184 -8.61 -13.09 -20.82
CA LEU A 184 -8.18 -11.81 -21.39
C LEU A 184 -8.89 -11.44 -22.70
N GLU A 185 -9.69 -12.34 -23.29
CA GLU A 185 -10.46 -12.02 -24.49
C GLU A 185 -11.65 -11.11 -24.18
N GLU A 186 -12.19 -11.17 -22.97
CA GLU A 186 -13.32 -10.38 -22.49
C GLU A 186 -12.93 -9.12 -21.69
N MET A 187 -11.66 -8.74 -21.65
CA MET A 187 -11.23 -7.57 -20.87
C MET A 187 -11.38 -6.26 -21.62
N SER A 188 -11.71 -5.18 -20.90
CA SER A 188 -11.64 -3.80 -21.41
C SER A 188 -10.42 -3.05 -20.87
N PHE A 189 -9.87 -3.46 -19.74
CA PHE A 189 -8.60 -2.92 -19.21
C PHE A 189 -7.78 -3.98 -18.48
N LYS A 190 -6.48 -3.72 -18.43
CA LYS A 190 -5.52 -4.48 -17.65
C LYS A 190 -4.49 -3.52 -17.06
N TYR A 191 -4.38 -3.49 -15.75
CA TYR A 191 -3.33 -2.79 -15.03
C TYR A 191 -2.36 -3.81 -14.44
N GLU A 192 -1.07 -3.62 -14.69
CA GLU A 192 -0.01 -4.45 -14.11
C GLU A 192 1.09 -3.55 -13.56
N GLU A 193 1.56 -3.86 -12.36
CA GLU A 193 2.67 -3.16 -11.73
C GLU A 193 3.51 -4.10 -10.87
N TYR A 194 4.81 -3.87 -10.85
CA TYR A 194 5.72 -4.51 -9.92
C TYR A 194 5.72 -3.74 -8.60
N LEU A 195 5.09 -4.31 -7.55
CA LEU A 195 4.94 -3.69 -6.24
C LEU A 195 5.68 -4.48 -5.15
N PRO A 196 6.21 -3.80 -4.12
CA PRO A 196 6.74 -4.45 -2.94
C PRO A 196 5.67 -5.29 -2.23
N LEU A 197 5.99 -6.55 -1.95
CA LEU A 197 5.14 -7.46 -1.18
C LEU A 197 5.68 -7.66 0.24
N SER A 198 6.99 -7.78 0.38
CA SER A 198 7.66 -8.07 1.65
C SER A 198 9.04 -7.42 1.71
N LEU A 199 9.70 -7.56 2.86
CA LEU A 199 11.10 -7.19 3.05
C LEU A 199 11.98 -8.44 3.02
N ASP A 200 13.14 -8.31 2.43
CA ASP A 200 14.20 -9.30 2.52
C ASP A 200 14.76 -9.33 3.95
N LYS A 201 15.01 -10.53 4.48
CA LYS A 201 15.42 -10.74 5.86
C LYS A 201 16.81 -10.15 6.20
N ILE A 202 17.71 -10.13 5.24
CA ILE A 202 19.10 -9.73 5.47
C ILE A 202 19.28 -8.25 5.22
N THR A 203 18.73 -7.77 4.11
CA THR A 203 18.97 -6.41 3.61
C THR A 203 17.87 -5.42 3.98
N ASN A 204 16.72 -5.94 4.39
CA ASN A 204 15.46 -5.18 4.54
C ASN A 204 15.04 -4.42 3.27
N CYS A 205 15.59 -4.80 2.11
CA CYS A 205 15.15 -4.29 0.82
C CYS A 205 13.79 -4.89 0.42
N TYR A 206 13.08 -4.21 -0.46
CA TYR A 206 11.80 -4.69 -0.96
C TYR A 206 11.96 -5.96 -1.82
N GLN A 207 11.16 -6.97 -1.50
CA GLN A 207 10.91 -8.09 -2.40
C GLN A 207 9.69 -7.76 -3.25
N ILE A 208 9.93 -7.61 -4.55
CA ILE A 208 8.95 -7.10 -5.51
C ILE A 208 8.24 -8.26 -6.19
N LYS A 209 6.93 -8.15 -6.36
CA LYS A 209 6.10 -9.10 -7.10
C LYS A 209 5.25 -8.36 -8.13
N LYS A 210 4.84 -9.07 -9.18
CA LYS A 210 3.93 -8.55 -10.19
C LYS A 210 2.50 -8.63 -9.71
N PHE A 211 1.83 -7.49 -9.67
CA PHE A 211 0.40 -7.39 -9.35
C PHE A 211 -0.41 -7.09 -10.60
N ILE A 212 -1.65 -7.53 -10.59
CA ILE A 212 -2.62 -7.32 -11.66
C ILE A 212 -3.94 -6.81 -11.09
N LEU A 213 -4.60 -5.96 -11.85
CA LEU A 213 -6.01 -5.60 -11.72
C LEU A 213 -6.63 -5.54 -13.12
N THR A 214 -7.75 -6.19 -13.33
CA THR A 214 -8.45 -6.25 -14.62
C THR A 214 -9.94 -6.44 -14.39
N ASP A 215 -10.74 -6.06 -15.38
CA ASP A 215 -12.16 -6.39 -15.43
C ASP A 215 -12.45 -7.71 -16.16
N ALA A 216 -11.40 -8.43 -16.55
CA ALA A 216 -11.53 -9.78 -17.11
C ALA A 216 -12.15 -10.75 -16.10
N PRO A 217 -13.00 -11.69 -16.54
CA PRO A 217 -13.47 -12.77 -15.71
C PRO A 217 -12.32 -13.66 -15.24
N LEU A 218 -12.41 -14.14 -14.01
CA LEU A 218 -11.46 -15.08 -13.46
C LEU A 218 -11.70 -16.50 -14.06
N GLU A 219 -10.67 -17.14 -14.57
CA GLU A 219 -10.71 -18.54 -15.01
C GLU A 219 -10.26 -19.50 -13.90
N GLU A 220 -9.13 -19.19 -13.25
CA GLU A 220 -8.56 -20.06 -12.21
C GLU A 220 -7.85 -19.23 -11.13
N ALA A 221 -7.88 -19.71 -9.90
CA ALA A 221 -7.20 -19.10 -8.76
C ALA A 221 -6.44 -20.14 -7.92
N ASP A 222 -5.14 -19.89 -7.69
CA ASP A 222 -4.33 -20.58 -6.69
C ASP A 222 -4.31 -19.78 -5.38
N THR A 223 -5.48 -19.28 -4.96
CA THR A 223 -5.67 -18.56 -3.71
C THR A 223 -7.15 -18.51 -3.35
N GLU A 224 -7.44 -18.26 -2.07
CA GLU A 224 -8.82 -18.07 -1.62
C GLU A 224 -9.35 -16.71 -2.00
N ILE A 225 -10.60 -16.65 -2.46
CA ILE A 225 -11.31 -15.43 -2.82
C ILE A 225 -12.44 -15.22 -1.85
N TYR A 226 -12.59 -13.97 -1.44
CA TYR A 226 -13.59 -13.54 -0.48
C TYR A 226 -14.42 -12.40 -1.06
N THR A 227 -15.66 -12.26 -0.58
CA THR A 227 -16.53 -11.14 -0.97
C THR A 227 -17.11 -10.45 0.27
N ASP A 228 -17.33 -9.13 0.15
CA ASP A 228 -18.13 -8.34 1.09
C ASP A 228 -19.57 -8.10 0.58
N GLY A 229 -19.96 -8.78 -0.52
CA GLY A 229 -21.24 -8.63 -1.19
C GLY A 229 -21.21 -7.62 -2.35
N GLU A 230 -20.19 -6.76 -2.42
CA GLU A 230 -19.98 -5.77 -3.49
C GLU A 230 -18.71 -6.02 -4.29
N LYS A 231 -17.65 -6.45 -3.60
CA LYS A 231 -16.30 -6.61 -4.16
C LYS A 231 -15.75 -8.00 -3.88
N ASN A 232 -15.12 -8.59 -4.88
CA ASN A 232 -14.39 -9.85 -4.77
C ASN A 232 -12.92 -9.56 -4.53
N LEU A 233 -12.35 -10.15 -3.49
CA LEU A 233 -11.10 -9.75 -2.85
C LEU A 233 -10.12 -10.90 -2.76
N VAL A 234 -8.87 -10.62 -3.06
CA VAL A 234 -7.73 -11.51 -2.79
C VAL A 234 -6.89 -10.92 -1.66
N PHE A 235 -6.45 -11.76 -0.73
CA PHE A 235 -5.59 -11.39 0.39
C PHE A 235 -4.17 -11.97 0.22
N TYR A 236 -3.15 -11.16 0.52
CA TYR A 236 -1.74 -11.55 0.46
C TYR A 236 -0.94 -11.06 1.65
#